data_2e3dc4d37c86ed944e598e3e1a8abc24
#
_entry.id   2e3dc4d37c86ed944e598e3e1a8abc24
#
_cell.length_a   1.000
_cell.length_b   1.000
_cell.length_c   1.000
_cell.angle_alpha   90.00
_cell.angle_beta   90.00
_cell.angle_gamma   90.00
#
_symmetry.space_group_name_H-M   'P 1'
#
loop_
_entity.id
_entity.type
_entity.pdbx_description
1 polymer ?
#
loop_
_entity_poly.entity_id
_entity_poly.type
_entity_poly.pdbx_seq_one_letter_code
_entity_poly.pdbx_strand_id
1 'polypeptide(L)'
;EMRGVYGKSIVQYSLDEVKDIKKKLDERGFKVSAVGSPIGKIRIIDDFEPHLELFKHTIEIAKILETGFIRMFSFYIPHGDDPAKYRDEVLRRWEEFIKAARGTGLTLLHENEKDIYGDTAERCLDLLKTLDCDYARLTFDPANFVQCDVETYPHAFNLLKDYIAYMHIKDALYSNHSVVPAGYGDGKVKEILGELYNLGYEGFLSIEPHLGKFVGLDQLEQGMVDPNLPEGGPRLFGVAVNALNKILSQIEGRV
;
A
#
# COMPACT_ATOMS: atom_id res chain seq x y z
N GLU A 1 0.95 5.70 8.24
CA GLU A 1 1.92 5.43 7.18
C GLU A 1 2.53 6.73 6.68
N MET A 2 3.86 6.77 6.55
CA MET A 2 4.54 7.99 6.10
C MET A 2 5.04 7.84 4.67
N ARG A 3 4.40 8.54 3.74
CA ARG A 3 4.77 8.59 2.32
C ARG A 3 5.62 9.80 1.98
N GLY A 4 5.28 10.96 2.52
CA GLY A 4 5.99 12.20 2.23
C GLY A 4 5.74 13.29 3.27
N VAL A 5 6.61 14.29 3.25
CA VAL A 5 6.57 15.45 4.13
C VAL A 5 6.88 16.69 3.28
N TYR A 6 6.12 17.76 3.46
CA TYR A 6 6.30 19.02 2.72
C TYR A 6 6.37 18.86 1.18
N GLY A 7 5.55 17.95 0.62
CA GLY A 7 5.50 17.72 -0.83
C GLY A 7 6.66 16.91 -1.42
N LYS A 8 7.57 16.39 -0.58
CA LYS A 8 8.72 15.56 -0.98
C LYS A 8 8.54 14.15 -0.42
N SER A 9 8.79 13.12 -1.24
CA SER A 9 8.75 11.72 -0.77
C SER A 9 9.75 11.49 0.36
N ILE A 10 9.37 10.70 1.38
CA ILE A 10 10.23 10.44 2.54
C ILE A 10 11.57 9.78 2.14
N VAL A 11 11.59 8.97 1.09
CA VAL A 11 12.81 8.30 0.61
C VAL A 11 13.81 9.22 -0.08
N GLN A 12 13.42 10.48 -0.34
CA GLN A 12 14.30 11.49 -0.93
C GLN A 12 15.02 12.36 0.10
N TYR A 13 14.70 12.19 1.38
CA TYR A 13 15.36 12.90 2.46
C TYR A 13 16.68 12.24 2.85
N SER A 14 17.67 13.05 3.25
CA SER A 14 18.86 12.53 3.90
C SER A 14 18.51 11.93 5.27
N LEU A 15 19.35 11.05 5.78
CA LEU A 15 19.12 10.43 7.09
C LEU A 15 19.05 11.45 8.24
N ASP A 16 19.80 12.55 8.14
CA ASP A 16 19.77 13.60 9.16
C ASP A 16 18.45 14.40 9.10
N GLU A 17 17.95 14.71 7.91
CA GLU A 17 16.63 15.31 7.76
C GLU A 17 15.53 14.40 8.29
N VAL A 18 15.64 13.07 8.09
CA VAL A 18 14.69 12.08 8.65
C VAL A 18 14.72 12.07 10.17
N LYS A 19 15.91 12.18 10.80
CA LYS A 19 16.03 12.31 12.26
C LYS A 19 15.32 13.57 12.79
N ASP A 20 15.44 14.69 12.08
CA ASP A 20 14.73 15.93 12.44
C ASP A 20 13.20 15.78 12.31
N ILE A 21 12.74 15.07 11.27
CA ILE A 21 11.32 14.74 11.11
C ILE A 21 10.86 13.85 12.27
N LYS A 22 11.60 12.78 12.58
CA LYS A 22 11.30 11.85 13.68
C LYS A 22 11.19 12.60 15.02
N LYS A 23 12.14 13.46 15.33
CA LYS A 23 12.10 14.29 16.53
C LYS A 23 10.81 15.11 16.65
N LYS A 24 10.38 15.76 15.55
CA LYS A 24 9.13 16.53 15.52
C LYS A 24 7.88 15.67 15.74
N LEU A 25 7.89 14.40 15.25
CA LEU A 25 6.82 13.43 15.48
C LEU A 25 6.77 13.02 16.95
N ASP A 26 7.93 12.68 17.52
CA ASP A 26 8.05 12.25 18.92
C ASP A 26 7.59 13.34 19.91
N GLU A 27 8.00 14.59 19.67
CA GLU A 27 7.57 15.76 20.46
C GLU A 27 6.04 15.93 20.47
N ARG A 28 5.32 15.34 19.49
CA ARG A 28 3.87 15.37 19.36
C ARG A 28 3.17 14.06 19.68
N GLY A 29 3.94 13.05 20.10
CA GLY A 29 3.42 11.73 20.44
C GLY A 29 2.99 10.87 19.23
N PHE A 30 3.42 11.21 18.01
CA PHE A 30 3.13 10.41 16.81
C PHE A 30 4.14 9.28 16.61
N LYS A 31 3.63 8.12 16.22
CA LYS A 31 4.42 6.97 15.76
C LYS A 31 4.18 6.75 14.27
N VAL A 32 5.15 6.12 13.59
CA VAL A 32 5.06 5.76 12.18
C VAL A 32 4.74 4.28 12.06
N SER A 33 3.62 3.93 11.42
CA SER A 33 3.20 2.55 11.22
C SER A 33 4.00 1.85 10.12
N ALA A 34 4.29 2.55 9.02
CA ALA A 34 5.05 2.04 7.87
C ALA A 34 5.72 3.18 7.10
N VAL A 35 6.79 2.88 6.38
CA VAL A 35 7.29 3.73 5.31
C VAL A 35 6.49 3.45 4.04
N GLY A 36 5.67 4.39 3.60
CA GLY A 36 4.96 4.34 2.31
C GLY A 36 5.90 4.70 1.16
N SER A 37 6.67 3.75 0.68
CA SER A 37 7.74 3.98 -0.28
C SER A 37 7.29 3.87 -1.73
N PRO A 38 8.00 4.48 -2.72
CA PRO A 38 7.81 4.22 -4.14
C PRO A 38 8.64 3.01 -4.64
N ILE A 39 9.20 2.21 -3.75
CA ILE A 39 10.02 1.06 -4.14
C ILE A 39 9.16 0.06 -4.92
N GLY A 40 9.64 -0.32 -6.11
CA GLY A 40 8.89 -1.11 -7.08
C GLY A 40 8.03 -0.30 -8.05
N LYS A 41 7.90 1.03 -7.91
CA LYS A 41 7.25 1.92 -8.89
C LYS A 41 8.24 2.44 -9.94
N ILE A 42 8.99 1.56 -10.57
CA ILE A 42 9.75 1.77 -11.80
C ILE A 42 9.30 0.73 -12.83
N ARG A 43 9.57 0.97 -14.12
CA ARG A 43 9.26 -0.05 -15.13
C ARG A 43 10.17 -1.26 -14.96
N ILE A 44 9.64 -2.44 -15.20
CA ILE A 44 10.41 -3.70 -15.10
C ILE A 44 11.63 -3.73 -16.04
N ILE A 45 11.61 -2.92 -17.10
CA ILE A 45 12.69 -2.80 -18.09
C ILE A 45 13.74 -1.73 -17.73
N ASP A 46 13.51 -0.93 -16.69
CA ASP A 46 14.47 0.09 -16.24
C ASP A 46 15.65 -0.56 -15.48
N ASP A 47 16.77 0.16 -15.40
CA ASP A 47 17.92 -0.27 -14.60
C ASP A 47 17.51 -0.43 -13.13
N PHE A 48 17.82 -1.59 -12.58
CA PHE A 48 17.40 -1.95 -11.22
C PHE A 48 18.38 -1.48 -10.14
N GLU A 49 19.68 -1.37 -10.44
CA GLU A 49 20.69 -1.09 -9.42
C GLU A 49 20.47 0.23 -8.67
N PRO A 50 20.18 1.36 -9.34
CA PRO A 50 19.88 2.61 -8.62
C PRO A 50 18.65 2.48 -7.72
N HIS A 51 17.69 1.65 -8.11
CA HIS A 51 16.46 1.42 -7.35
C HIS A 51 16.69 0.53 -6.13
N LEU A 52 17.60 -0.44 -6.24
CA LEU A 52 18.05 -1.26 -5.11
C LEU A 52 18.81 -0.41 -4.08
N GLU A 53 19.66 0.54 -4.52
CA GLU A 53 20.34 1.48 -3.61
C GLU A 53 19.32 2.40 -2.91
N LEU A 54 18.29 2.87 -3.62
CA LEU A 54 17.19 3.63 -2.99
C LEU A 54 16.46 2.78 -1.95
N PHE A 55 16.27 1.49 -2.20
CA PHE A 55 15.67 0.59 -1.22
C PHE A 55 16.56 0.42 0.02
N LYS A 56 17.87 0.25 -0.13
CA LYS A 56 18.81 0.19 0.99
C LYS A 56 18.77 1.46 1.84
N HIS A 57 18.69 2.63 1.18
CA HIS A 57 18.47 3.90 1.88
C HIS A 57 17.12 3.93 2.62
N THR A 58 16.06 3.38 2.03
CA THR A 58 14.72 3.28 2.64
C THR A 58 14.73 2.40 3.90
N ILE A 59 15.55 1.35 3.95
CA ILE A 59 15.76 0.53 5.15
C ILE A 59 16.30 1.41 6.31
N GLU A 60 17.31 2.25 6.05
CA GLU A 60 17.86 3.14 7.09
C GLU A 60 16.84 4.19 7.56
N ILE A 61 16.00 4.70 6.65
CA ILE A 61 14.88 5.57 6.99
C ILE A 61 13.88 4.86 7.90
N ALA A 62 13.50 3.61 7.60
CA ALA A 62 12.57 2.85 8.41
C ALA A 62 13.11 2.62 9.84
N LYS A 63 14.40 2.35 9.98
CA LYS A 63 15.08 2.24 11.29
C LYS A 63 15.01 3.54 12.09
N ILE A 64 15.28 4.69 11.46
CA ILE A 64 15.21 6.01 12.13
C ILE A 64 13.77 6.32 12.55
N LEU A 65 12.79 5.98 11.71
CA LEU A 65 11.38 6.20 11.99
C LEU A 65 10.80 5.18 12.99
N GLU A 66 11.60 4.18 13.40
CA GLU A 66 11.22 3.12 14.34
C GLU A 66 9.97 2.35 13.90
N THR A 67 9.84 2.10 12.59
CA THR A 67 8.78 1.27 12.05
C THR A 67 9.28 -0.09 11.61
N GLY A 68 8.44 -1.12 11.76
CA GLY A 68 8.74 -2.48 11.30
C GLY A 68 8.32 -2.76 9.85
N PHE A 69 7.77 -1.78 9.12
CA PHE A 69 7.16 -2.01 7.81
C PHE A 69 7.66 -1.06 6.74
N ILE A 70 7.93 -1.61 5.55
CA ILE A 70 8.15 -0.84 4.30
C ILE A 70 7.13 -1.33 3.28
N ARG A 71 6.20 -0.46 2.85
CA ARG A 71 5.27 -0.75 1.78
C ARG A 71 5.94 -0.47 0.43
N MET A 72 5.79 -1.41 -0.51
CA MET A 72 6.45 -1.43 -1.81
C MET A 72 5.62 -2.18 -2.87
N PHE A 73 6.08 -2.21 -4.11
CA PHE A 73 5.34 -2.68 -5.28
C PHE A 73 6.12 -3.71 -6.10
N SER A 74 5.52 -4.21 -7.20
CA SER A 74 6.10 -5.27 -8.04
C SER A 74 6.35 -4.85 -9.50
N PHE A 75 6.75 -3.61 -9.70
CA PHE A 75 7.21 -3.01 -10.96
C PHE A 75 6.11 -2.82 -12.02
N TYR A 76 6.13 -1.67 -12.70
CA TYR A 76 5.24 -1.41 -13.82
C TYR A 76 5.57 -2.31 -15.00
N ILE A 77 4.55 -2.97 -15.52
CA ILE A 77 4.63 -3.78 -16.74
C ILE A 77 4.43 -2.85 -17.96
N PRO A 78 5.20 -3.01 -19.04
CA PRO A 78 4.98 -2.25 -20.26
C PRO A 78 3.54 -2.41 -20.77
N HIS A 79 2.91 -1.29 -21.11
CA HIS A 79 1.51 -1.27 -21.55
C HIS A 79 1.27 -2.23 -22.73
N GLY A 80 0.27 -3.11 -22.60
CA GLY A 80 -0.10 -4.09 -23.62
C GLY A 80 0.72 -5.36 -23.61
N ASP A 81 1.76 -5.46 -22.77
CA ASP A 81 2.51 -6.71 -22.61
C ASP A 81 1.82 -7.66 -21.61
N ASP A 82 2.04 -8.96 -21.85
CA ASP A 82 1.64 -10.00 -20.90
C ASP A 82 2.56 -9.97 -19.67
N PRO A 83 2.01 -9.72 -18.45
CA PRO A 83 2.80 -9.72 -17.22
C PRO A 83 3.58 -11.01 -16.98
N ALA A 84 3.10 -12.16 -17.47
CA ALA A 84 3.77 -13.43 -17.32
C ALA A 84 5.19 -13.46 -17.92
N LYS A 85 5.46 -12.65 -18.95
CA LYS A 85 6.80 -12.52 -19.55
C LYS A 85 7.84 -11.97 -18.56
N TYR A 86 7.40 -11.21 -17.58
CA TYR A 86 8.28 -10.49 -16.64
C TYR A 86 8.34 -11.13 -15.26
N ARG A 87 7.57 -12.20 -15.04
CA ARG A 87 7.46 -12.89 -13.75
C ARG A 87 8.83 -13.20 -13.12
N ASP A 88 9.70 -13.82 -13.86
CA ASP A 88 11.01 -14.25 -13.33
C ASP A 88 11.90 -13.06 -12.97
N GLU A 89 11.84 -11.97 -13.74
CA GLU A 89 12.58 -10.75 -13.41
C GLU A 89 11.98 -10.01 -12.20
N VAL A 90 10.66 -10.00 -12.04
CA VAL A 90 10.00 -9.47 -10.84
C VAL A 90 10.45 -10.24 -9.60
N LEU A 91 10.42 -11.57 -9.65
CA LEU A 91 10.88 -12.44 -8.56
C LEU A 91 12.35 -12.21 -8.23
N ARG A 92 13.23 -12.20 -9.24
CA ARG A 92 14.65 -11.92 -9.06
C ARG A 92 14.91 -10.58 -8.34
N ARG A 93 14.20 -9.52 -8.72
CA ARG A 93 14.33 -8.20 -8.08
C ARG A 93 13.81 -8.22 -6.64
N TRP A 94 12.71 -8.91 -6.38
CA TRP A 94 12.18 -9.07 -5.02
C TRP A 94 13.11 -9.90 -4.12
N GLU A 95 13.77 -10.91 -4.66
CA GLU A 95 14.79 -11.68 -3.94
C GLU A 95 15.96 -10.77 -3.49
N GLU A 96 16.40 -9.81 -4.33
CA GLU A 96 17.42 -8.84 -3.94
C GLU A 96 16.92 -7.88 -2.83
N PHE A 97 15.66 -7.46 -2.85
CA PHE A 97 15.07 -6.70 -1.74
C PHE A 97 15.03 -7.53 -0.46
N ILE A 98 14.56 -8.78 -0.52
CA ILE A 98 14.54 -9.70 0.61
C ILE A 98 15.95 -9.89 1.18
N LYS A 99 16.94 -10.10 0.32
CA LYS A 99 18.35 -10.25 0.72
C LYS A 99 18.87 -9.00 1.42
N ALA A 100 18.58 -7.81 0.90
CA ALA A 100 18.99 -6.55 1.50
C ALA A 100 18.31 -6.27 2.86
N ALA A 101 17.07 -6.72 3.05
CA ALA A 101 16.33 -6.56 4.30
C ALA A 101 16.63 -7.65 5.36
N ARG A 102 17.36 -8.71 4.98
CA ARG A 102 17.64 -9.83 5.88
C ARG A 102 18.33 -9.38 7.18
N GLY A 103 17.78 -9.80 8.31
CA GLY A 103 18.32 -9.49 9.64
C GLY A 103 18.04 -8.07 10.13
N THR A 104 17.28 -7.26 9.41
CA THR A 104 16.89 -5.91 9.83
C THR A 104 15.68 -5.89 10.77
N GLY A 105 14.89 -6.97 10.82
CA GLY A 105 13.61 -7.03 11.54
C GLY A 105 12.45 -6.35 10.79
N LEU A 106 12.66 -5.90 9.55
CA LEU A 106 11.63 -5.25 8.74
C LEU A 106 10.80 -6.27 7.97
N THR A 107 9.51 -6.00 7.87
CA THR A 107 8.58 -6.69 6.97
C THR A 107 8.37 -5.86 5.71
N LEU A 108 8.57 -6.47 4.55
CA LEU A 108 8.34 -5.90 3.24
C LEU A 108 6.89 -6.14 2.85
N LEU A 109 6.12 -5.08 2.68
CA LEU A 109 4.71 -5.15 2.37
C LEU A 109 4.49 -4.93 0.87
N HIS A 110 4.18 -5.98 0.11
CA HIS A 110 3.70 -5.81 -1.26
C HIS A 110 2.28 -5.27 -1.25
N GLU A 111 2.05 -4.12 -1.86
CA GLU A 111 0.71 -3.61 -2.11
C GLU A 111 0.23 -4.01 -3.51
N ASN A 112 -1.00 -4.56 -3.60
CA ASN A 112 -1.66 -4.73 -4.89
C ASN A 112 -2.00 -3.35 -5.47
N GLU A 113 -1.62 -3.14 -6.75
CA GLU A 113 -1.77 -1.84 -7.42
C GLU A 113 -1.93 -2.06 -8.92
N LYS A 114 -2.56 -1.12 -9.62
CA LYS A 114 -2.74 -1.17 -11.08
C LYS A 114 -1.41 -1.04 -11.83
N ASP A 115 -1.36 -1.64 -13.01
CA ASP A 115 -0.25 -1.60 -13.98
C ASP A 115 1.07 -2.22 -13.50
N ILE A 116 1.13 -2.80 -12.32
CA ILE A 116 2.28 -3.57 -11.83
C ILE A 116 2.05 -5.08 -12.01
N TYR A 117 3.07 -5.90 -11.78
CA TYR A 117 2.90 -7.36 -11.85
C TYR A 117 1.78 -7.86 -10.92
N GLY A 118 1.74 -7.38 -9.69
CA GLY A 118 0.77 -7.78 -8.66
C GLY A 118 -0.50 -6.93 -8.67
N ASP A 119 -1.16 -6.79 -9.81
CA ASP A 119 -2.44 -6.09 -9.98
C ASP A 119 -3.67 -7.02 -9.87
N THR A 120 -3.46 -8.35 -9.89
CA THR A 120 -4.51 -9.34 -9.60
C THR A 120 -4.18 -10.17 -8.37
N ALA A 121 -5.21 -10.79 -7.78
CA ALA A 121 -5.05 -11.63 -6.59
C ALA A 121 -4.14 -12.82 -6.85
N GLU A 122 -4.25 -13.44 -8.04
CA GLU A 122 -3.43 -14.58 -8.45
C GLU A 122 -1.95 -14.22 -8.56
N ARG A 123 -1.64 -13.03 -9.14
CA ARG A 123 -0.25 -12.59 -9.28
C ARG A 123 0.34 -12.11 -7.95
N CYS A 124 -0.47 -11.52 -7.06
CA CYS A 124 -0.04 -11.26 -5.69
C CYS A 124 0.29 -12.57 -4.96
N LEU A 125 -0.58 -13.58 -5.09
CA LEU A 125 -0.35 -14.90 -4.48
C LEU A 125 0.89 -15.59 -5.07
N ASP A 126 1.04 -15.57 -6.40
CA ASP A 126 2.20 -16.14 -7.08
C ASP A 126 3.51 -15.52 -6.57
N LEU A 127 3.56 -14.20 -6.48
CA LEU A 127 4.72 -13.48 -5.94
C LEU A 127 5.05 -13.93 -4.52
N LEU A 128 4.11 -13.80 -3.60
CA LEU A 128 4.35 -14.06 -2.17
C LEU A 128 4.63 -15.55 -1.89
N LYS A 129 3.90 -16.45 -2.56
CA LYS A 129 4.08 -17.89 -2.41
C LYS A 129 5.40 -18.38 -3.01
N THR A 130 5.84 -17.82 -4.13
CA THR A 130 7.10 -18.21 -4.78
C THR A 130 8.31 -17.68 -3.99
N LEU A 131 8.22 -16.46 -3.45
CA LEU A 131 9.28 -15.91 -2.60
C LEU A 131 9.43 -16.68 -1.28
N ASP A 132 8.37 -17.30 -0.78
CA ASP A 132 8.34 -18.13 0.45
C ASP A 132 9.15 -17.52 1.60
N CYS A 133 8.83 -16.26 1.92
CA CYS A 133 9.58 -15.46 2.88
C CYS A 133 8.67 -14.90 3.97
N ASP A 134 8.97 -15.21 5.25
CA ASP A 134 8.15 -14.83 6.40
C ASP A 134 8.01 -13.32 6.60
N TYR A 135 8.96 -12.53 6.11
CA TYR A 135 8.92 -11.07 6.17
C TYR A 135 8.60 -10.40 4.83
N ALA A 136 8.12 -11.15 3.82
CA ALA A 136 7.44 -10.63 2.65
C ALA A 136 5.94 -10.88 2.81
N ARG A 137 5.16 -9.82 2.99
CA ARG A 137 3.74 -9.87 3.32
C ARG A 137 2.94 -8.94 2.40
N LEU A 138 1.64 -8.91 2.60
CA LEU A 138 0.71 -8.12 1.80
C LEU A 138 0.20 -6.90 2.56
N THR A 139 0.19 -5.75 1.89
CA THR A 139 -0.78 -4.69 2.13
C THR A 139 -1.97 -4.92 1.21
N PHE A 140 -3.12 -5.23 1.76
CA PHE A 140 -4.34 -5.45 0.99
C PHE A 140 -5.08 -4.11 0.80
N ASP A 141 -5.23 -3.68 -0.44
CA ASP A 141 -5.99 -2.49 -0.82
C ASP A 141 -7.23 -2.89 -1.64
N PRO A 142 -8.44 -2.80 -1.07
CA PRO A 142 -9.66 -3.17 -1.76
C PRO A 142 -9.95 -2.30 -2.99
N ALA A 143 -9.68 -0.99 -2.91
CA ALA A 143 -9.97 -0.08 -4.02
C ALA A 143 -9.09 -0.34 -5.24
N ASN A 144 -7.81 -0.64 -5.02
CA ASN A 144 -6.89 -0.98 -6.10
C ASN A 144 -7.34 -2.25 -6.84
N PHE A 145 -7.87 -3.26 -6.13
CA PHE A 145 -8.47 -4.42 -6.78
C PHE A 145 -9.72 -4.06 -7.58
N VAL A 146 -10.61 -3.21 -7.03
CA VAL A 146 -11.79 -2.73 -7.78
C VAL A 146 -11.35 -1.99 -9.05
N GLN A 147 -10.32 -1.14 -8.98
CA GLN A 147 -9.77 -0.42 -10.13
C GLN A 147 -9.09 -1.33 -11.18
N CYS A 148 -8.80 -2.58 -10.82
CA CYS A 148 -8.30 -3.63 -11.70
C CYS A 148 -9.39 -4.64 -12.11
N ASP A 149 -10.66 -4.34 -11.85
CA ASP A 149 -11.81 -5.23 -12.11
C ASP A 149 -11.68 -6.62 -11.43
N VAL A 150 -10.98 -6.68 -10.29
CA VAL A 150 -10.79 -7.90 -9.50
C VAL A 150 -11.83 -7.98 -8.39
N GLU A 151 -12.50 -9.12 -8.26
CA GLU A 151 -13.42 -9.39 -7.14
C GLU A 151 -12.66 -9.42 -5.82
N THR A 152 -12.91 -8.42 -4.96
CA THR A 152 -12.18 -8.25 -3.69
C THR A 152 -12.56 -9.32 -2.66
N TYR A 153 -13.87 -9.58 -2.52
CA TYR A 153 -14.45 -10.53 -1.59
C TYR A 153 -15.61 -11.28 -2.26
N PRO A 154 -15.68 -12.61 -2.17
CA PRO A 154 -14.76 -13.47 -1.40
C PRO A 154 -13.45 -13.85 -2.09
N HIS A 155 -13.28 -13.59 -3.40
CA HIS A 155 -12.22 -14.18 -4.21
C HIS A 155 -10.81 -13.74 -3.77
N ALA A 156 -10.43 -12.47 -3.95
CA ALA A 156 -9.08 -12.00 -3.63
C ALA A 156 -8.76 -12.20 -2.14
N PHE A 157 -9.73 -11.91 -1.26
CA PHE A 157 -9.55 -12.10 0.17
C PHE A 157 -9.22 -13.56 0.54
N ASN A 158 -9.98 -14.52 0.04
CA ASN A 158 -9.75 -15.94 0.36
C ASN A 158 -8.40 -16.45 -0.16
N LEU A 159 -7.92 -15.94 -1.30
CA LEU A 159 -6.59 -16.28 -1.82
C LEU A 159 -5.45 -15.70 -0.97
N LEU A 160 -5.64 -14.52 -0.40
CA LEU A 160 -4.55 -13.69 0.13
C LEU A 160 -4.57 -13.51 1.65
N LYS A 161 -5.64 -13.88 2.36
CA LYS A 161 -5.83 -13.60 3.78
C LYS A 161 -4.66 -14.02 4.68
N ASP A 162 -4.00 -15.13 4.38
CA ASP A 162 -2.89 -15.65 5.18
C ASP A 162 -1.59 -14.83 5.01
N TYR A 163 -1.53 -13.94 4.00
CA TYR A 163 -0.43 -13.04 3.73
C TYR A 163 -0.67 -11.62 4.21
N ILE A 164 -1.92 -11.25 4.55
CA ILE A 164 -2.28 -9.88 4.95
C ILE A 164 -1.61 -9.53 6.28
N ALA A 165 -0.71 -8.55 6.27
CA ALA A 165 -0.09 -7.97 7.46
C ALA A 165 -0.45 -6.49 7.65
N TYR A 166 -1.05 -5.86 6.63
CA TYR A 166 -1.40 -4.45 6.64
C TYR A 166 -2.61 -4.21 5.75
N MET A 167 -3.48 -3.29 6.13
CA MET A 167 -4.67 -2.93 5.35
C MET A 167 -4.64 -1.47 4.94
N HIS A 168 -4.87 -1.19 3.67
CA HIS A 168 -5.30 0.13 3.23
C HIS A 168 -6.82 0.24 3.27
N ILE A 169 -7.30 1.33 3.85
CA ILE A 169 -8.73 1.62 3.94
C ILE A 169 -9.08 2.66 2.88
N LYS A 170 -9.42 2.13 1.74
CA LYS A 170 -9.84 2.84 0.53
C LYS A 170 -10.91 2.01 -0.17
N ASP A 171 -11.86 2.63 -0.84
CA ASP A 171 -12.94 1.96 -1.55
C ASP A 171 -13.16 2.62 -2.91
N ALA A 172 -13.67 1.88 -3.87
CA ALA A 172 -13.92 2.37 -5.23
C ALA A 172 -15.14 1.69 -5.85
N LEU A 173 -15.61 2.25 -6.97
CA LEU A 173 -16.74 1.72 -7.74
C LEU A 173 -16.26 1.02 -9.00
N TYR A 174 -16.75 -0.19 -9.30
CA TYR A 174 -16.47 -0.88 -10.58
C TYR A 174 -16.98 -0.09 -11.79
N SER A 175 -18.06 0.67 -11.62
CA SER A 175 -18.73 1.35 -12.74
C SER A 175 -17.89 2.42 -13.42
N ASN A 176 -16.94 3.03 -12.70
CA ASN A 176 -16.11 4.14 -13.20
C ASN A 176 -14.75 4.25 -12.52
N HIS A 177 -14.38 3.29 -11.69
CA HIS A 177 -13.13 3.22 -10.92
C HIS A 177 -12.89 4.42 -9.97
N SER A 178 -13.91 5.26 -9.71
CA SER A 178 -13.77 6.39 -8.82
C SER A 178 -13.65 5.95 -7.36
N VAL A 179 -12.76 6.63 -6.62
CA VAL A 179 -12.58 6.40 -5.20
C VAL A 179 -13.72 7.04 -4.40
N VAL A 180 -14.25 6.29 -3.45
CA VAL A 180 -15.32 6.70 -2.54
C VAL A 180 -14.95 6.38 -1.09
N PRO A 181 -15.65 6.94 -0.09
CA PRO A 181 -15.40 6.57 1.31
C PRO A 181 -15.63 5.08 1.55
N ALA A 182 -14.83 4.46 2.42
CA ALA A 182 -14.91 3.04 2.74
C ALA A 182 -16.35 2.60 3.12
N GLY A 183 -16.82 1.51 2.52
CA GLY A 183 -18.16 0.98 2.70
C GLY A 183 -19.24 1.64 1.82
N TYR A 184 -18.86 2.56 0.94
CA TYR A 184 -19.74 3.17 -0.06
C TYR A 184 -19.41 2.74 -1.50
N GLY A 185 -18.38 1.90 -1.65
CA GLY A 185 -17.96 1.32 -2.92
C GLY A 185 -18.25 -0.18 -3.02
N ASP A 186 -17.59 -0.77 -4.00
CA ASP A 186 -17.72 -2.19 -4.35
C ASP A 186 -16.62 -3.06 -3.72
N GLY A 187 -15.64 -2.44 -3.02
CA GLY A 187 -14.46 -3.11 -2.44
C GLY A 187 -14.75 -4.04 -1.26
N LYS A 188 -16.03 -4.14 -0.81
CA LYS A 188 -16.45 -5.05 0.29
C LYS A 188 -15.66 -4.87 1.58
N VAL A 189 -15.27 -3.63 1.87
CA VAL A 189 -14.40 -3.28 3.02
C VAL A 189 -14.96 -3.79 4.34
N LYS A 190 -16.28 -3.69 4.53
CA LYS A 190 -16.92 -4.15 5.77
C LYS A 190 -16.82 -5.67 5.94
N GLU A 191 -17.08 -6.43 4.88
CA GLU A 191 -17.02 -7.89 4.89
C GLU A 191 -15.57 -8.35 5.17
N ILE A 192 -14.60 -7.74 4.50
CA ILE A 192 -13.17 -8.03 4.68
C ILE A 192 -12.73 -7.74 6.12
N LEU A 193 -13.06 -6.57 6.65
CA LEU A 193 -12.70 -6.22 8.03
C LEU A 193 -13.41 -7.11 9.07
N GLY A 194 -14.64 -7.53 8.79
CA GLY A 194 -15.37 -8.49 9.63
C GLY A 194 -14.68 -9.86 9.68
N GLU A 195 -14.22 -10.37 8.53
CA GLU A 195 -13.47 -11.63 8.49
C GLU A 195 -12.10 -11.50 9.17
N LEU A 196 -11.37 -10.41 8.92
CA LEU A 196 -10.09 -10.16 9.61
C LEU A 196 -10.27 -10.07 11.13
N TYR A 197 -11.34 -9.43 11.61
CA TYR A 197 -11.67 -9.40 13.03
C TYR A 197 -11.90 -10.82 13.60
N ASN A 198 -12.67 -11.64 12.89
CA ASN A 198 -12.94 -13.03 13.27
C ASN A 198 -11.66 -13.89 13.28
N LEU A 199 -10.69 -13.58 12.41
CA LEU A 199 -9.39 -14.24 12.34
C LEU A 199 -8.38 -13.72 13.39
N GLY A 200 -8.75 -12.70 14.20
CA GLY A 200 -7.86 -12.12 15.21
C GLY A 200 -6.79 -11.20 14.64
N TYR A 201 -7.06 -10.51 13.53
CA TYR A 201 -6.11 -9.56 12.96
C TYR A 201 -5.85 -8.38 13.90
N GLU A 202 -4.59 -8.14 14.23
CA GLU A 202 -4.12 -7.04 15.09
C GLU A 202 -3.22 -6.02 14.33
N GLY A 203 -3.20 -6.09 13.00
CA GLY A 203 -2.40 -5.21 12.15
C GLY A 203 -3.01 -3.81 11.99
N PHE A 204 -2.36 -2.97 11.21
CA PHE A 204 -2.78 -1.60 10.97
C PHE A 204 -3.90 -1.51 9.93
N LEU A 205 -4.82 -0.57 10.17
CA LEU A 205 -5.83 -0.10 9.23
C LEU A 205 -5.46 1.33 8.80
N SER A 206 -4.72 1.45 7.71
CA SER A 206 -4.19 2.74 7.23
C SER A 206 -5.19 3.40 6.28
N ILE A 207 -5.71 4.57 6.67
CA ILE A 207 -6.66 5.32 5.84
C ILE A 207 -5.91 5.98 4.69
N GLU A 208 -6.27 5.64 3.44
CA GLU A 208 -5.76 6.23 2.21
C GLU A 208 -6.93 6.80 1.38
N PRO A 209 -7.47 7.96 1.75
CA PRO A 209 -8.80 8.36 1.30
C PRO A 209 -8.93 8.73 -0.17
N HIS A 210 -7.92 9.31 -0.81
CA HIS A 210 -7.95 9.83 -2.20
C HIS A 210 -9.27 10.54 -2.60
N LEU A 211 -9.97 11.14 -1.63
CA LEU A 211 -11.28 11.78 -1.81
C LEU A 211 -11.18 13.24 -2.30
N GLY A 212 -9.98 13.74 -2.48
CA GLY A 212 -9.73 15.12 -2.92
C GLY A 212 -8.34 15.29 -3.47
N LYS A 213 -8.12 16.41 -4.17
CA LYS A 213 -6.83 16.74 -4.78
C LYS A 213 -5.76 16.98 -3.72
N PHE A 214 -4.58 16.44 -3.93
CA PHE A 214 -3.38 16.69 -3.15
C PHE A 214 -2.13 16.59 -4.05
N VAL A 215 -1.01 17.14 -3.58
CA VAL A 215 0.25 17.12 -4.33
C VAL A 215 0.69 15.68 -4.60
N GLY A 216 0.81 15.31 -5.87
CA GLY A 216 1.22 13.97 -6.31
C GLY A 216 0.07 12.98 -6.53
N LEU A 217 -1.21 13.39 -6.41
CA LEU A 217 -2.35 12.53 -6.71
C LEU A 217 -2.31 12.05 -8.17
N ASP A 218 -2.01 12.94 -9.13
CA ASP A 218 -1.94 12.61 -10.56
C ASP A 218 -0.91 11.49 -10.85
N GLN A 219 0.19 11.46 -10.09
CA GLN A 219 1.21 10.42 -10.23
C GLN A 219 0.75 9.07 -9.64
N LEU A 220 -0.11 9.10 -8.63
CA LEU A 220 -0.66 7.90 -8.00
C LEU A 220 -1.79 7.30 -8.82
N GLU A 221 -2.69 8.14 -9.30
CA GLU A 221 -3.86 7.72 -10.06
C GLU A 221 -3.61 7.66 -11.58
N GLN A 222 -2.36 7.87 -12.03
CA GLN A 222 -1.91 7.71 -13.41
C GLN A 222 -2.85 8.33 -14.46
N GLY A 223 -3.34 9.55 -14.19
CA GLY A 223 -4.22 10.29 -15.10
C GLY A 223 -5.70 9.91 -15.02
N MET A 224 -6.10 9.02 -14.12
CA MET A 224 -7.52 8.71 -13.84
C MET A 224 -8.14 9.63 -12.78
N VAL A 225 -7.47 10.73 -12.44
CA VAL A 225 -8.02 11.70 -11.47
C VAL A 225 -9.24 12.39 -12.06
N ASP A 226 -10.37 12.31 -11.37
CA ASP A 226 -11.56 13.10 -11.70
C ASP A 226 -11.20 14.59 -11.64
N PRO A 227 -11.31 15.35 -12.76
CA PRO A 227 -10.98 16.78 -12.77
C PRO A 227 -11.87 17.60 -11.82
N ASN A 228 -13.03 17.07 -11.42
CA ASN A 228 -13.98 17.71 -10.52
C ASN A 228 -13.73 17.36 -9.04
N LEU A 229 -12.72 16.57 -8.70
CA LEU A 229 -12.39 16.31 -7.31
C LEU A 229 -12.18 17.61 -6.54
N PRO A 230 -12.78 17.73 -5.32
CA PRO A 230 -12.56 18.89 -4.47
C PRO A 230 -11.12 18.95 -3.96
N GLU A 231 -10.69 20.10 -3.48
CA GLU A 231 -9.44 20.21 -2.76
C GLU A 231 -9.43 19.30 -1.52
N GLY A 232 -8.33 18.55 -1.35
CA GLY A 232 -8.10 17.68 -0.22
C GLY A 232 -7.97 18.47 1.10
N GLY A 233 -7.81 17.74 2.20
CA GLY A 233 -7.55 18.37 3.50
C GLY A 233 -8.32 17.74 4.65
N PRO A 234 -8.28 18.36 5.86
CA PRO A 234 -8.80 17.78 7.09
C PRO A 234 -10.28 17.37 7.01
N ARG A 235 -11.10 18.12 6.27
CA ARG A 235 -12.53 17.80 6.13
C ARG A 235 -12.74 16.45 5.43
N LEU A 236 -12.08 16.23 4.31
CA LEU A 236 -12.22 14.97 3.55
C LEU A 236 -11.53 13.79 4.27
N PHE A 237 -10.43 14.05 4.95
CA PHE A 237 -9.83 13.06 5.83
C PHE A 237 -10.81 12.66 6.96
N GLY A 238 -11.50 13.62 7.56
CA GLY A 238 -12.55 13.35 8.55
C GLY A 238 -13.70 12.50 8.01
N VAL A 239 -14.09 12.68 6.73
CA VAL A 239 -15.09 11.82 6.08
C VAL A 239 -14.61 10.36 6.03
N ALA A 240 -13.35 10.14 5.65
CA ALA A 240 -12.78 8.79 5.59
C ALA A 240 -12.66 8.14 6.99
N VAL A 241 -12.22 8.90 8.00
CA VAL A 241 -12.17 8.43 9.40
C VAL A 241 -13.56 8.03 9.89
N ASN A 242 -14.58 8.85 9.66
CA ASN A 242 -15.94 8.55 10.07
C ASN A 242 -16.51 7.32 9.35
N ALA A 243 -16.19 7.13 8.07
CA ALA A 243 -16.60 5.95 7.32
C ALA A 243 -16.01 4.66 7.91
N LEU A 244 -14.72 4.65 8.21
CA LEU A 244 -14.07 3.51 8.89
C LEU A 244 -14.67 3.27 10.27
N ASN A 245 -14.82 4.29 11.12
CA ASN A 245 -15.38 4.14 12.45
C ASN A 245 -16.80 3.56 12.42
N LYS A 246 -17.63 3.95 11.44
CA LYS A 246 -18.96 3.39 11.24
C LYS A 246 -18.90 1.89 10.92
N ILE A 247 -17.94 1.46 10.08
CA ILE A 247 -17.75 0.04 9.77
C ILE A 247 -17.33 -0.73 11.03
N LEU A 248 -16.34 -0.24 11.75
CA LEU A 248 -15.81 -0.89 12.95
C LEU A 248 -16.88 -1.02 14.04
N SER A 249 -17.69 0.02 14.26
CA SER A 249 -18.79 -0.04 15.23
C SER A 249 -19.82 -1.13 14.88
N GLN A 250 -20.09 -1.36 13.60
CA GLN A 250 -20.98 -2.43 13.16
C GLN A 250 -20.40 -3.84 13.33
N ILE A 251 -19.08 -3.99 13.17
CA ILE A 251 -18.38 -5.27 13.35
C ILE A 251 -18.32 -5.64 14.84
N GLU A 252 -17.96 -4.70 15.69
CA GLU A 252 -17.86 -4.91 17.13
C GLU A 252 -19.20 -5.03 17.85
N GLY A 253 -20.32 -4.87 17.15
CA GLY A 253 -21.66 -4.86 17.74
C GLY A 253 -21.96 -3.64 18.61
N ARG A 254 -21.15 -2.59 18.50
CA ARG A 254 -21.34 -1.28 19.16
C ARG A 254 -22.13 -0.35 18.23
N VAL A 255 -23.43 -0.64 18.09
CA VAL A 255 -24.37 0.25 17.38
C VAL A 255 -24.96 1.27 18.34
#